data_9251efdae00b8151dedfb5cb08346e16
#
_entry.id   9251efdae00b8151dedfb5cb08346e16
#
_cell.length_a   1.000
_cell.length_b   1.000
_cell.length_c   1.000
_cell.angle_alpha   90.00
_cell.angle_beta   90.00
_cell.angle_gamma   90.00
#
_symmetry.space_group_name_H-M   'P 1'
#
loop_
_entity.id
_entity.type
_entity.pdbx_description
1 polymer ?
#
loop_
_entity_poly.entity_id
_entity_poly.type
_entity_poly.pdbx_seq_one_letter_code
_entity_poly.pdbx_strand_id
1 'polypeptide(L)'
;PYELTGSLDVLFAEVANNQPVLVMQNLGFDWLPQWHYAVVVGYDLERETVTLRSGEEKRHVVPIYTFDKTWARARRWAMVAALPERIPVSADADQYVRVVHEVEKLHPEIAVSAYQHAIDRWPDNALIWLALGNALYSQQQYQGSVTTYREALRFHPDNEQLWNNYAYALNSVECGEASRAAIHCAVRIKPNDPLLIDSLYDLHQYNAKTALLCDVVHCPL
;
A
#
# COMPACT_ATOMS: atom_id res chain seq x y z
N PRO A 1 -8.20 -7.17 2.82
CA PRO A 1 -9.31 -6.74 2.00
C PRO A 1 -9.13 -5.29 1.54
N TYR A 2 -9.51 -4.98 0.31
CA TYR A 2 -9.48 -3.64 -0.26
C TYR A 2 -10.92 -3.21 -0.57
N GLU A 3 -11.39 -2.13 0.06
CA GLU A 3 -12.74 -1.59 -0.16
C GLU A 3 -12.75 -0.77 -1.45
N LEU A 4 -13.76 -1.03 -2.30
CA LEU A 4 -13.92 -0.36 -3.59
C LEU A 4 -14.80 0.89 -3.45
N THR A 5 -14.57 1.86 -4.32
CA THR A 5 -15.55 2.94 -4.53
C THR A 5 -16.81 2.35 -5.17
N GLY A 6 -17.99 2.72 -4.65
CA GLY A 6 -19.28 2.15 -5.03
C GLY A 6 -19.76 2.56 -6.43
N SER A 7 -19.09 2.09 -7.47
CA SER A 7 -19.39 2.33 -8.89
C SER A 7 -19.45 1.02 -9.65
N LEU A 8 -20.39 0.90 -10.60
CA LEU A 8 -20.48 -0.26 -11.49
C LEU A 8 -19.23 -0.40 -12.37
N ASP A 9 -18.66 0.71 -12.83
CA ASP A 9 -17.46 0.70 -13.67
C ASP A 9 -16.26 0.12 -12.91
N VAL A 10 -16.08 0.52 -11.66
CA VAL A 10 -15.03 -0.01 -10.77
C VAL A 10 -15.25 -1.51 -10.52
N LEU A 11 -16.47 -1.89 -10.18
CA LEU A 11 -16.82 -3.29 -9.93
C LEU A 11 -16.57 -4.15 -11.17
N PHE A 12 -16.99 -3.70 -12.35
CA PHE A 12 -16.81 -4.43 -13.60
C PHE A 12 -15.33 -4.50 -14.02
N ALA A 13 -14.55 -3.44 -13.77
CA ALA A 13 -13.12 -3.47 -14.03
C ALA A 13 -12.39 -4.55 -13.20
N GLU A 14 -12.73 -4.70 -11.91
CA GLU A 14 -12.17 -5.77 -11.08
C GLU A 14 -12.56 -7.16 -11.58
N VAL A 15 -13.85 -7.36 -11.90
CA VAL A 15 -14.35 -8.64 -12.40
C VAL A 15 -13.74 -8.99 -13.76
N ALA A 16 -13.57 -8.02 -14.66
CA ALA A 16 -12.90 -8.20 -15.95
C ALA A 16 -11.43 -8.62 -15.78
N ASN A 17 -10.79 -8.20 -14.70
CA ASN A 17 -9.43 -8.58 -14.34
C ASN A 17 -9.36 -9.87 -13.50
N ASN A 18 -10.40 -10.71 -13.55
CA ASN A 18 -10.50 -11.96 -12.79
C ASN A 18 -10.38 -11.78 -11.27
N GLN A 19 -10.81 -10.64 -10.75
CA GLN A 19 -10.94 -10.39 -9.32
C GLN A 19 -12.42 -10.44 -8.92
N PRO A 20 -12.89 -11.49 -8.25
CA PRO A 20 -14.26 -11.55 -7.71
C PRO A 20 -14.47 -10.47 -6.66
N VAL A 21 -15.65 -9.83 -6.69
CA VAL A 21 -15.99 -8.72 -5.80
C VAL A 21 -17.05 -9.14 -4.81
N LEU A 22 -16.75 -9.10 -3.52
CA LEU A 22 -17.74 -9.26 -2.46
C LEU A 22 -18.56 -7.97 -2.35
N VAL A 23 -19.88 -8.11 -2.40
CA VAL A 23 -20.83 -7.00 -2.28
C VAL A 23 -21.83 -7.25 -1.16
N MET A 24 -22.32 -6.19 -0.55
CA MET A 24 -23.47 -6.24 0.34
C MET A 24 -24.70 -5.67 -0.38
N GLN A 25 -25.81 -6.37 -0.33
CA GLN A 25 -27.08 -5.96 -0.92
C GLN A 25 -28.15 -5.85 0.18
N ASN A 26 -29.12 -4.95 -0.01
CA ASN A 26 -30.35 -5.00 0.74
C ASN A 26 -31.46 -5.52 -0.19
N LEU A 27 -31.86 -6.77 0.00
CA LEU A 27 -32.90 -7.42 -0.78
C LEU A 27 -34.32 -7.03 -0.32
N GLY A 28 -34.45 -6.38 0.85
CA GLY A 28 -35.70 -5.87 1.38
C GLY A 28 -35.95 -4.40 1.03
N PHE A 29 -36.69 -3.73 1.91
CA PHE A 29 -37.00 -2.30 1.81
C PHE A 29 -36.11 -1.50 2.74
N ASP A 30 -36.01 -0.18 2.54
CA ASP A 30 -35.19 0.70 3.39
C ASP A 30 -35.66 0.70 4.86
N TRP A 31 -36.98 0.58 5.08
CA TRP A 31 -37.59 0.50 6.41
C TRP A 31 -37.61 -0.93 7.00
N LEU A 32 -37.35 -1.99 6.19
CA LEU A 32 -37.24 -3.39 6.60
C LEU A 32 -36.15 -4.06 5.80
N PRO A 33 -34.86 -3.80 6.15
CA PRO A 33 -33.72 -4.29 5.37
C PRO A 33 -33.55 -5.80 5.53
N GLN A 34 -33.19 -6.45 4.41
CA GLN A 34 -32.73 -7.83 4.38
C GLN A 34 -31.32 -7.84 3.80
N TRP A 35 -30.34 -7.80 4.70
CA TRP A 35 -28.93 -7.77 4.33
C TRP A 35 -28.48 -9.11 3.77
N HIS A 36 -27.79 -9.08 2.64
CA HIS A 36 -27.31 -10.25 1.97
C HIS A 36 -25.93 -9.98 1.36
N TYR A 37 -25.01 -10.92 1.54
CA TYR A 37 -23.71 -10.89 0.90
C TYR A 37 -23.72 -11.79 -0.34
N ALA A 38 -23.16 -11.29 -1.45
CA ALA A 38 -22.95 -12.04 -2.67
C ALA A 38 -21.57 -11.74 -3.25
N VAL A 39 -21.05 -12.63 -4.08
CA VAL A 39 -19.80 -12.41 -4.78
C VAL A 39 -20.10 -12.25 -6.27
N VAL A 40 -19.78 -11.07 -6.82
CA VAL A 40 -19.87 -10.83 -8.26
C VAL A 40 -18.69 -11.53 -8.94
N VAL A 41 -19.01 -12.42 -9.87
CA VAL A 41 -18.03 -13.28 -10.57
C VAL A 41 -18.06 -13.11 -12.08
N GLY A 42 -19.00 -12.33 -12.61
CA GLY A 42 -19.11 -12.06 -14.04
C GLY A 42 -20.20 -11.04 -14.36
N TYR A 43 -20.17 -10.53 -15.57
CA TYR A 43 -21.20 -9.66 -16.14
C TYR A 43 -21.28 -9.86 -17.65
N ASP A 44 -22.40 -9.44 -18.24
CA ASP A 44 -22.66 -9.43 -19.67
C ASP A 44 -23.36 -8.10 -20.01
N LEU A 45 -22.65 -7.21 -20.69
CA LEU A 45 -23.16 -5.87 -21.03
C LEU A 45 -24.19 -5.90 -22.18
N GLU A 46 -24.10 -6.89 -23.08
CA GLU A 46 -25.07 -7.03 -24.18
C GLU A 46 -26.43 -7.50 -23.66
N ARG A 47 -26.41 -8.41 -22.63
CA ARG A 47 -27.61 -8.93 -21.98
C ARG A 47 -28.02 -8.13 -20.74
N GLU A 48 -27.24 -7.11 -20.40
CA GLU A 48 -27.43 -6.29 -19.21
C GLU A 48 -27.58 -7.11 -17.93
N THR A 49 -26.69 -8.10 -17.70
CA THR A 49 -26.76 -9.01 -16.57
C THR A 49 -25.47 -9.05 -15.75
N VAL A 50 -25.62 -9.36 -14.45
CA VAL A 50 -24.54 -9.66 -13.52
C VAL A 50 -24.68 -11.11 -13.05
N THR A 51 -23.55 -11.83 -12.95
CA THR A 51 -23.49 -13.18 -12.43
C THR A 51 -22.93 -13.16 -11.02
N LEU A 52 -23.68 -13.68 -10.07
CA LEU A 52 -23.36 -13.74 -8.66
C LEU A 52 -23.14 -15.19 -8.20
N ARG A 53 -22.31 -15.34 -7.16
CA ARG A 53 -22.40 -16.46 -6.21
C ARG A 53 -23.17 -15.96 -5.00
N SER A 54 -24.31 -16.56 -4.71
CA SER A 54 -25.27 -16.07 -3.73
C SER A 54 -25.90 -17.24 -2.98
N GLY A 55 -25.61 -17.36 -1.70
CA GLY A 55 -26.03 -18.51 -0.91
C GLY A 55 -25.52 -19.84 -1.49
N GLU A 56 -26.41 -20.77 -1.77
CA GLU A 56 -26.09 -22.06 -2.37
C GLU A 56 -25.95 -22.00 -3.91
N GLU A 57 -26.43 -20.90 -4.53
CA GLU A 57 -26.38 -20.74 -5.99
C GLU A 57 -24.99 -20.32 -6.45
N LYS A 58 -24.33 -21.19 -7.20
CA LYS A 58 -23.00 -20.93 -7.78
C LYS A 58 -23.04 -19.98 -8.97
N ARG A 59 -24.20 -19.79 -9.61
CA ARG A 59 -24.41 -18.94 -10.77
C ARG A 59 -25.82 -18.36 -10.78
N HIS A 60 -25.99 -17.33 -9.96
CA HIS A 60 -27.23 -16.55 -9.93
C HIS A 60 -27.11 -15.36 -10.89
N VAL A 61 -27.91 -15.36 -11.95
CA VAL A 61 -27.88 -14.29 -12.98
C VAL A 61 -29.03 -13.33 -12.74
N VAL A 62 -28.72 -12.06 -12.58
CA VAL A 62 -29.70 -10.99 -12.34
C VAL A 62 -29.47 -9.82 -13.30
N PRO A 63 -30.54 -9.07 -13.68
CA PRO A 63 -30.38 -7.82 -14.44
C PRO A 63 -29.52 -6.82 -13.69
N ILE A 64 -28.62 -6.09 -14.41
CA ILE A 64 -27.77 -5.04 -13.84
C ILE A 64 -28.60 -4.01 -13.07
N TYR A 65 -29.74 -3.61 -13.62
CA TYR A 65 -30.65 -2.66 -12.95
C TYR A 65 -31.16 -3.14 -11.58
N THR A 66 -31.52 -4.42 -11.47
CA THR A 66 -31.99 -5.03 -10.21
C THR A 66 -30.85 -5.12 -9.20
N PHE A 67 -29.69 -5.56 -9.67
CA PHE A 67 -28.47 -5.62 -8.87
C PHE A 67 -28.09 -4.24 -8.33
N ASP A 68 -27.98 -3.23 -9.20
CA ASP A 68 -27.59 -1.87 -8.80
C ASP A 68 -28.54 -1.28 -7.76
N LYS A 69 -29.86 -1.50 -7.90
CA LYS A 69 -30.83 -1.03 -6.90
C LYS A 69 -30.68 -1.68 -5.54
N THR A 70 -30.48 -3.00 -5.49
CA THR A 70 -30.29 -3.70 -4.21
C THR A 70 -28.96 -3.37 -3.59
N TRP A 71 -27.92 -3.17 -4.40
CA TRP A 71 -26.60 -2.75 -3.99
C TRP A 71 -26.59 -1.28 -3.53
N ALA A 72 -27.29 -0.39 -4.22
CA ALA A 72 -27.43 1.01 -3.84
C ALA A 72 -28.08 1.19 -2.45
N ARG A 73 -29.10 0.37 -2.10
CA ARG A 73 -29.69 0.37 -0.74
C ARG A 73 -28.68 -0.04 0.34
N ALA A 74 -27.62 -0.77 -0.01
CA ALA A 74 -26.50 -1.11 0.86
C ALA A 74 -25.32 -0.12 0.69
N ARG A 75 -25.58 1.11 0.25
CA ARG A 75 -24.58 2.17 -0.01
C ARG A 75 -23.49 1.75 -0.99
N ARG A 76 -23.79 0.80 -1.84
CA ARG A 76 -22.85 0.19 -2.82
C ARG A 76 -21.55 -0.31 -2.19
N TRP A 77 -21.65 -0.84 -0.97
CA TRP A 77 -20.49 -1.41 -0.31
C TRP A 77 -19.96 -2.63 -1.09
N ALA A 78 -18.66 -2.61 -1.36
CA ALA A 78 -17.96 -3.67 -2.09
C ALA A 78 -16.51 -3.77 -1.64
N MET A 79 -15.94 -4.96 -1.72
CA MET A 79 -14.53 -5.20 -1.46
C MET A 79 -13.97 -6.33 -2.31
N VAL A 80 -12.66 -6.29 -2.53
CA VAL A 80 -11.88 -7.40 -3.09
C VAL A 80 -10.94 -7.98 -2.05
N ALA A 81 -10.78 -9.31 -2.06
CA ALA A 81 -9.74 -10.01 -1.30
C ALA A 81 -8.57 -10.28 -2.26
N ALA A 82 -7.69 -9.28 -2.37
CA ALA A 82 -6.52 -9.38 -3.24
C ALA A 82 -5.37 -10.10 -2.55
N LEU A 83 -4.59 -10.86 -3.32
CA LEU A 83 -3.28 -11.36 -2.92
C LEU A 83 -2.24 -10.23 -3.05
N PRO A 84 -1.11 -10.30 -2.34
CA PRO A 84 -0.07 -9.27 -2.41
C PRO A 84 0.39 -8.94 -3.83
N GLU A 85 0.50 -9.97 -4.68
CA GLU A 85 0.90 -9.87 -6.09
C GLU A 85 -0.24 -9.42 -7.03
N ARG A 86 -1.47 -9.27 -6.52
CA ARG A 86 -2.65 -8.87 -7.30
C ARG A 86 -3.27 -7.61 -6.72
N ILE A 87 -2.66 -6.49 -7.05
CA ILE A 87 -3.20 -5.18 -6.68
C ILE A 87 -4.50 -4.95 -7.44
N PRO A 88 -5.62 -4.56 -6.78
CA PRO A 88 -6.86 -4.22 -7.45
C PRO A 88 -6.64 -3.19 -8.57
N VAL A 89 -7.27 -3.40 -9.74
CA VAL A 89 -7.04 -2.50 -10.89
C VAL A 89 -7.52 -1.08 -10.61
N SER A 90 -8.54 -0.94 -9.77
CA SER A 90 -9.10 0.32 -9.32
C SER A 90 -8.34 0.94 -8.14
N ALA A 91 -7.26 0.29 -7.65
CA ALA A 91 -6.59 0.75 -6.45
C ALA A 91 -5.91 2.12 -6.65
N ASP A 92 -6.11 2.97 -5.68
CA ASP A 92 -5.35 4.18 -5.42
C ASP A 92 -4.13 3.86 -4.55
N ALA A 93 -2.99 4.48 -4.86
CA ALA A 93 -1.73 4.19 -4.19
C ALA A 93 -1.77 4.44 -2.67
N ASP A 94 -2.32 5.58 -2.25
CA ASP A 94 -2.32 5.97 -0.84
C ASP A 94 -3.31 5.12 -0.04
N GLN A 95 -4.47 4.79 -0.62
CA GLN A 95 -5.41 3.86 0.00
C GLN A 95 -4.80 2.47 0.10
N TYR A 96 -4.08 2.01 -0.93
CA TYR A 96 -3.43 0.71 -0.93
C TYR A 96 -2.39 0.59 0.18
N VAL A 97 -1.53 1.61 0.36
CA VAL A 97 -0.55 1.66 1.46
C VAL A 97 -1.24 1.56 2.82
N ARG A 98 -2.33 2.31 3.04
CA ARG A 98 -3.09 2.23 4.31
C ARG A 98 -3.62 0.81 4.58
N VAL A 99 -4.17 0.15 3.56
CA VAL A 99 -4.68 -1.22 3.67
C VAL A 99 -3.56 -2.22 3.97
N VAL A 100 -2.42 -2.11 3.27
CA VAL A 100 -1.27 -2.97 3.49
C VAL A 100 -0.68 -2.75 4.88
N HIS A 101 -0.63 -1.51 5.38
CA HIS A 101 -0.16 -1.19 6.73
C HIS A 101 -1.01 -1.87 7.84
N GLU A 102 -2.32 -2.02 7.65
CA GLU A 102 -3.14 -2.81 8.59
C GLU A 102 -2.81 -4.31 8.53
N VAL A 103 -2.46 -4.83 7.35
CA VAL A 103 -2.01 -6.22 7.19
C VAL A 103 -0.64 -6.43 7.83
N GLU A 104 0.26 -5.45 7.75
CA GLU A 104 1.63 -5.50 8.29
C GLU A 104 1.66 -5.83 9.79
N LYS A 105 0.67 -5.34 10.55
CA LYS A 105 0.55 -5.60 12.00
C LYS A 105 0.39 -7.09 12.34
N LEU A 106 -0.19 -7.87 11.45
CA LEU A 106 -0.48 -9.29 11.65
C LEU A 106 0.40 -10.20 10.78
N HIS A 107 0.79 -9.72 9.61
CA HIS A 107 1.49 -10.47 8.57
C HIS A 107 2.56 -9.59 7.91
N PRO A 108 3.66 -9.29 8.62
CA PRO A 108 4.68 -8.37 8.13
C PRO A 108 5.35 -8.83 6.82
N GLU A 109 5.52 -10.15 6.64
CA GLU A 109 6.08 -10.74 5.40
C GLU A 109 5.17 -10.52 4.19
N ILE A 110 3.84 -10.58 4.39
CA ILE A 110 2.84 -10.30 3.35
C ILE A 110 2.89 -8.82 2.94
N ALA A 111 3.04 -7.94 3.93
CA ALA A 111 3.13 -6.49 3.67
C ALA A 111 4.37 -6.13 2.85
N VAL A 112 5.53 -6.70 3.14
CA VAL A 112 6.76 -6.48 2.35
C VAL A 112 6.53 -6.87 0.90
N SER A 113 5.96 -8.07 0.64
CA SER A 113 5.65 -8.51 -0.72
C SER A 113 4.65 -7.56 -1.41
N ALA A 114 3.62 -7.10 -0.70
CA ALA A 114 2.62 -6.18 -1.24
C ALA A 114 3.22 -4.81 -1.60
N TYR A 115 4.10 -4.25 -0.75
CA TYR A 115 4.80 -3.00 -1.04
C TYR A 115 5.77 -3.14 -2.22
N GLN A 116 6.46 -4.26 -2.37
CA GLN A 116 7.32 -4.52 -3.52
C GLN A 116 6.55 -4.45 -4.85
N HIS A 117 5.40 -5.15 -4.94
CA HIS A 117 4.54 -5.08 -6.13
C HIS A 117 3.91 -3.69 -6.33
N ALA A 118 3.66 -2.96 -5.23
CA ALA A 118 3.15 -1.60 -5.31
C ALA A 118 4.17 -0.63 -5.92
N ILE A 119 5.46 -0.79 -5.65
CA ILE A 119 6.54 -0.01 -6.28
C ILE A 119 6.56 -0.23 -7.78
N ASP A 120 6.38 -1.45 -8.25
CA ASP A 120 6.34 -1.76 -9.70
C ASP A 120 5.21 -1.00 -10.40
N ARG A 121 4.09 -0.80 -9.71
CA ARG A 121 2.92 -0.09 -10.24
C ARG A 121 2.98 1.42 -10.07
N TRP A 122 3.55 1.91 -8.98
CA TRP A 122 3.61 3.33 -8.62
C TRP A 122 5.04 3.74 -8.19
N PRO A 123 6.03 3.66 -9.08
CA PRO A 123 7.43 3.93 -8.74
C PRO A 123 7.68 5.35 -8.24
N ASP A 124 6.84 6.30 -8.67
CA ASP A 124 6.93 7.71 -8.29
C ASP A 124 6.20 8.06 -6.97
N ASN A 125 5.68 7.07 -6.24
CA ASN A 125 5.03 7.32 -4.96
C ASN A 125 6.00 7.09 -3.78
N ALA A 126 6.51 8.18 -3.21
CA ALA A 126 7.46 8.14 -2.09
C ALA A 126 6.93 7.42 -0.85
N LEU A 127 5.61 7.45 -0.61
CA LEU A 127 5.00 6.80 0.55
C LEU A 127 5.14 5.27 0.50
N ILE A 128 5.08 4.66 -0.70
CA ILE A 128 5.27 3.22 -0.86
C ILE A 128 6.71 2.82 -0.55
N TRP A 129 7.67 3.61 -1.03
CA TRP A 129 9.08 3.39 -0.72
C TRP A 129 9.37 3.52 0.77
N LEU A 130 8.80 4.54 1.42
CA LEU A 130 8.88 4.70 2.89
C LEU A 130 8.30 3.50 3.62
N ALA A 131 7.12 3.05 3.20
CA ALA A 131 6.44 1.91 3.81
C ALA A 131 7.28 0.61 3.68
N LEU A 132 7.82 0.31 2.48
CA LEU A 132 8.67 -0.86 2.28
C LEU A 132 9.96 -0.77 3.12
N GLY A 133 10.65 0.37 3.10
CA GLY A 133 11.88 0.56 3.86
C GLY A 133 11.66 0.40 5.37
N ASN A 134 10.56 0.96 5.89
CA ASN A 134 10.17 0.83 7.29
C ASN A 134 9.78 -0.62 7.65
N ALA A 135 9.02 -1.30 6.81
CA ALA A 135 8.62 -2.70 7.02
C ALA A 135 9.85 -3.63 7.07
N LEU A 136 10.81 -3.44 6.17
CA LEU A 136 12.07 -4.18 6.19
C LEU A 136 12.89 -3.87 7.46
N TYR A 137 12.96 -2.59 7.84
CA TYR A 137 13.67 -2.16 9.04
C TYR A 137 13.08 -2.79 10.30
N SER A 138 11.77 -2.76 10.46
CA SER A 138 11.06 -3.34 11.60
C SER A 138 11.27 -4.85 11.73
N GLN A 139 11.47 -5.55 10.61
CA GLN A 139 11.81 -6.96 10.55
C GLN A 139 13.33 -7.24 10.69
N GLN A 140 14.13 -6.21 11.04
CA GLN A 140 15.59 -6.30 11.16
C GLN A 140 16.30 -6.68 9.86
N GLN A 141 15.63 -6.54 8.72
CA GLN A 141 16.21 -6.71 7.39
C GLN A 141 16.93 -5.42 6.94
N TYR A 142 17.86 -4.96 7.76
CA TYR A 142 18.49 -3.63 7.62
C TYR A 142 19.15 -3.41 6.27
N GLN A 143 19.81 -4.43 5.71
CA GLN A 143 20.44 -4.33 4.39
C GLN A 143 19.40 -4.13 3.27
N GLY A 144 18.24 -4.80 3.38
CA GLY A 144 17.11 -4.60 2.48
C GLY A 144 16.55 -3.18 2.58
N SER A 145 16.39 -2.67 3.81
CA SER A 145 15.97 -1.31 4.09
C SER A 145 16.93 -0.27 3.49
N VAL A 146 18.25 -0.44 3.68
CA VAL A 146 19.28 0.40 3.06
C VAL A 146 19.14 0.44 1.53
N THR A 147 19.00 -0.72 0.90
CA THR A 147 18.83 -0.80 -0.55
C THR A 147 17.56 -0.09 -1.01
N THR A 148 16.46 -0.31 -0.31
CA THR A 148 15.17 0.31 -0.62
C THR A 148 15.23 1.85 -0.54
N TYR A 149 15.78 2.40 0.55
CA TYR A 149 15.89 3.86 0.68
C TYR A 149 16.86 4.46 -0.32
N ARG A 150 17.97 3.79 -0.62
CA ARG A 150 18.91 4.24 -1.65
C ARG A 150 18.24 4.32 -3.02
N GLU A 151 17.46 3.32 -3.42
CA GLU A 151 16.71 3.37 -4.67
C GLU A 151 15.60 4.42 -4.65
N ALA A 152 14.88 4.56 -3.54
CA ALA A 152 13.86 5.60 -3.37
C ALA A 152 14.42 7.02 -3.58
N LEU A 153 15.62 7.28 -3.05
CA LEU A 153 16.30 8.58 -3.15
C LEU A 153 16.77 8.93 -4.57
N ARG A 154 16.78 7.96 -5.49
CA ARG A 154 17.01 8.23 -6.93
C ARG A 154 15.80 8.89 -7.60
N PHE A 155 14.60 8.57 -7.12
CA PHE A 155 13.33 9.13 -7.59
C PHE A 155 12.93 10.38 -6.80
N HIS A 156 13.26 10.42 -5.50
CA HIS A 156 12.83 11.46 -4.57
C HIS A 156 14.00 12.04 -3.79
N PRO A 157 14.99 12.66 -4.48
CA PRO A 157 16.22 13.15 -3.84
C PRO A 157 16.00 14.28 -2.82
N ASP A 158 14.86 14.96 -2.89
CA ASP A 158 14.45 16.07 -2.02
C ASP A 158 13.51 15.66 -0.87
N ASN A 159 13.29 14.36 -0.67
CA ASN A 159 12.45 13.86 0.41
C ASN A 159 13.25 13.68 1.70
N GLU A 160 13.05 14.57 2.68
CA GLU A 160 13.76 14.56 3.95
C GLU A 160 13.49 13.31 4.80
N GLN A 161 12.29 12.72 4.69
CA GLN A 161 11.95 11.53 5.47
C GLN A 161 12.69 10.29 4.95
N LEU A 162 12.84 10.17 3.64
CA LEU A 162 13.66 9.09 3.05
C LEU A 162 15.11 9.19 3.49
N TRP A 163 15.70 10.40 3.49
CA TRP A 163 17.05 10.63 3.97
C TRP A 163 17.21 10.29 5.44
N ASN A 164 16.26 10.71 6.28
CA ASN A 164 16.25 10.41 7.71
C ASN A 164 16.22 8.89 7.97
N ASN A 165 15.29 8.20 7.34
CA ASN A 165 15.13 6.76 7.56
C ASN A 165 16.29 5.96 6.96
N TYR A 166 16.87 6.44 5.85
CA TYR A 166 18.09 5.90 5.28
C TYR A 166 19.27 5.99 6.25
N ALA A 167 19.39 7.12 6.96
CA ALA A 167 20.43 7.31 7.96
C ALA A 167 20.33 6.28 9.11
N TYR A 168 19.13 6.02 9.62
CA TYR A 168 18.93 4.97 10.63
C TYR A 168 19.21 3.56 10.09
N ALA A 169 18.80 3.26 8.87
CA ALA A 169 19.10 1.98 8.24
C ALA A 169 20.61 1.77 8.06
N LEU A 170 21.35 2.79 7.61
CA LEU A 170 22.80 2.78 7.49
C LEU A 170 23.50 2.58 8.84
N ASN A 171 23.00 3.22 9.89
CA ASN A 171 23.52 3.05 11.23
C ASN A 171 23.38 1.60 11.73
N SER A 172 22.23 0.98 11.42
CA SER A 172 21.95 -0.41 11.81
C SER A 172 22.80 -1.46 11.09
N VAL A 173 23.43 -1.11 9.95
CA VAL A 173 24.44 -1.93 9.26
C VAL A 173 25.87 -1.47 9.52
N GLU A 174 26.09 -0.71 10.61
CA GLU A 174 27.41 -0.21 11.05
C GLU A 174 28.08 0.76 10.05
N CYS A 175 27.34 1.40 9.15
CA CYS A 175 27.80 2.40 8.20
C CYS A 175 27.70 3.84 8.77
N GLY A 176 28.34 4.11 9.90
CA GLY A 176 28.16 5.34 10.67
C GLY A 176 28.54 6.63 9.94
N GLU A 177 29.58 6.64 9.08
CA GLU A 177 29.91 7.85 8.28
C GLU A 177 28.85 8.14 7.23
N ALA A 178 28.37 7.12 6.51
CA ALA A 178 27.29 7.25 5.54
C ALA A 178 25.98 7.64 6.22
N SER A 179 25.69 7.11 7.41
CA SER A 179 24.54 7.48 8.23
C SER A 179 24.56 8.97 8.57
N ARG A 180 25.69 9.50 9.08
CA ARG A 180 25.84 10.94 9.37
C ARG A 180 25.69 11.79 8.11
N ALA A 181 26.25 11.38 6.99
CA ALA A 181 26.07 12.10 5.73
C ALA A 181 24.57 12.13 5.32
N ALA A 182 23.87 11.02 5.44
CA ALA A 182 22.45 10.93 5.10
C ALA A 182 21.57 11.84 5.99
N ILE A 183 21.78 11.85 7.32
CA ILE A 183 20.99 12.73 8.19
C ILE A 183 21.29 14.20 7.94
N HIS A 184 22.53 14.57 7.60
CA HIS A 184 22.86 15.92 7.18
C HIS A 184 22.12 16.33 5.88
N CYS A 185 21.90 15.39 4.95
CA CYS A 185 21.06 15.66 3.77
C CYS A 185 19.62 15.99 4.18
N ALA A 186 19.02 15.22 5.08
CA ALA A 186 17.67 15.46 5.58
C ALA A 186 17.55 16.85 6.23
N VAL A 187 18.45 17.18 7.15
CA VAL A 187 18.47 18.48 7.84
C VAL A 187 18.71 19.63 6.85
N ARG A 188 19.50 19.43 5.80
CA ARG A 188 19.72 20.49 4.80
C ARG A 188 18.47 20.76 3.95
N ILE A 189 17.66 19.74 3.67
CA ILE A 189 16.37 19.87 2.96
C ILE A 189 15.38 20.63 3.86
N LYS A 190 15.33 20.32 5.16
CA LYS A 190 14.38 20.90 6.11
C LYS A 190 15.07 21.30 7.42
N PRO A 191 15.77 22.46 7.45
CA PRO A 191 16.71 22.81 8.53
C PRO A 191 16.08 23.02 9.91
N ASN A 192 14.79 23.39 9.96
CA ASN A 192 14.09 23.74 11.21
C ASN A 192 13.11 22.65 11.66
N ASP A 193 13.22 21.42 11.15
CA ASP A 193 12.39 20.32 11.59
C ASP A 193 12.96 19.74 12.90
N PRO A 194 12.23 19.83 14.04
CA PRO A 194 12.72 19.34 15.32
C PRO A 194 13.05 17.84 15.31
N LEU A 195 12.28 17.03 14.57
CA LEU A 195 12.49 15.58 14.49
C LEU A 195 13.81 15.24 13.79
N LEU A 196 14.17 15.99 12.74
CA LEU A 196 15.43 15.79 12.04
C LEU A 196 16.63 16.26 12.88
N ILE A 197 16.45 17.32 13.67
CA ILE A 197 17.47 17.81 14.62
C ILE A 197 17.70 16.75 15.70
N ASP A 198 16.64 16.19 16.27
CA ASP A 198 16.75 15.11 17.26
C ASP A 198 17.44 13.87 16.67
N SER A 199 17.06 13.46 15.46
CA SER A 199 17.70 12.34 14.74
C SER A 199 19.20 12.60 14.50
N LEU A 200 19.56 13.86 14.17
CA LEU A 200 20.97 14.26 14.00
C LEU A 200 21.75 14.06 15.29
N TYR A 201 21.22 14.51 16.44
CA TYR A 201 21.85 14.31 17.74
C TYR A 201 21.98 12.83 18.09
N ASP A 202 20.93 12.05 17.90
CA ASP A 202 20.93 10.62 18.15
C ASP A 202 22.04 9.91 17.38
N LEU A 203 22.09 10.10 16.05
CA LEU A 203 23.05 9.42 15.19
C LEU A 203 24.51 9.88 15.39
N HIS A 204 24.72 11.09 15.94
CA HIS A 204 26.05 11.56 16.30
C HIS A 204 26.60 10.92 17.60
N GLN A 205 25.75 10.44 18.51
CA GLN A 205 26.18 9.77 19.74
C GLN A 205 26.68 8.33 19.50
N TYR A 206 26.27 7.71 18.38
CA TYR A 206 26.78 6.39 18.03
C TYR A 206 28.20 6.49 17.52
N ASN A 207 29.14 5.78 18.19
CA ASN A 207 30.52 5.65 17.73
C ASN A 207 30.53 4.97 16.36
N ALA A 208 31.01 5.69 15.36
CA ALA A 208 31.09 5.20 13.99
C ALA A 208 32.08 4.05 13.90
N LYS A 209 31.59 2.81 14.02
CA LYS A 209 32.32 1.69 13.43
C LYS A 209 32.13 1.79 11.93
N THR A 210 33.21 1.89 11.20
CA THR A 210 33.17 1.95 9.74
C THR A 210 33.29 0.53 9.25
N ALA A 211 32.18 -0.06 8.78
CA ALA A 211 32.24 -1.29 8.01
C ALA A 211 32.97 -1.01 6.67
N LEU A 212 33.81 -1.97 6.23
CA LEU A 212 34.69 -1.81 5.05
C LEU A 212 33.94 -1.67 3.71
N LEU A 213 32.61 -1.74 3.67
CA LEU A 213 31.78 -1.80 2.45
C LEU A 213 30.60 -0.81 2.48
N CYS A 214 30.78 0.38 3.03
CA CYS A 214 29.74 1.39 3.02
C CYS A 214 29.84 2.29 1.79
N ASP A 215 28.70 2.49 1.10
CA ASP A 215 28.61 3.41 -0.02
C ASP A 215 28.84 4.86 0.45
N VAL A 216 29.47 5.68 -0.40
CA VAL A 216 29.60 7.12 -0.14
C VAL A 216 28.24 7.78 -0.41
N VAL A 217 27.75 8.51 0.59
CA VAL A 217 26.48 9.24 0.48
C VAL A 217 26.75 10.66 0.02
N HIS A 218 26.12 11.04 -1.09
CA HIS A 218 26.15 12.41 -1.63
C HIS A 218 24.78 13.03 -1.57
N CYS A 219 24.68 14.21 -0.93
CA CYS A 219 23.43 14.97 -0.94
C CYS A 219 23.18 15.60 -2.31
N PRO A 220 21.92 15.68 -2.76
CA PRO A 220 21.57 16.56 -3.86
C PRO A 220 21.93 18.01 -3.50
N LEU A 221 22.47 18.75 -4.46
CA LEU A 221 22.88 20.16 -4.29
C LEU A 221 21.67 21.09 -4.25
#